data_099378d598b501e1396968a9effac9b0
#
_entry.id   099378d598b501e1396968a9effac9b0
#
_cell.length_a   1.000
_cell.length_b   1.000
_cell.length_c   1.000
_cell.angle_alpha   90.00
_cell.angle_beta   90.00
_cell.angle_gamma   90.00
#
_symmetry.space_group_name_H-M   'P 1'
#
loop_
_entity.id
_entity.type
_entity.pdbx_description
1 polymer ?
#
loop_
_entity_poly.entity_id
_entity_poly.type
_entity_poly.pdbx_seq_one_letter_code
_entity_poly.pdbx_strand_id
1 'polypeptide(L)'
;MADEDLLKGVRRLEWARTHMGLLREVRRKLKKERVFEGLRVGMALHVEAKTGILALTIREAGAKVRLASCNPLSTDDSVSLALKEEFGLEVFARKWESREEYYGNLNSVLDLEPDFLIDDGGDLIFLVHTERKELLDSVKGANEETTTGIIRLRAMASSGDLMFPVISINDAHMKYLFDNRYGTGQSTMDGIMTSTNLLIAGKRFVVAGYGWCGRGIAMRARGMGAHVIVTEVDAVRAVEAKMDGFQVMPMMEAAGNADFIVSATGCKDVFTSEHIDAVKDGCILANAGHFDNEISKDALVKASKGIEKVREFVDRYDLSNGKSVYLLGEGRLINLVAGQGHPVEIMDMSFSLQALALRYLSQNHQSLENRVYDVAREIDEEVANMKLETLGVRIDKLTESQRRYLTDWTSGT
;
A
#
# COMPACT_ATOMS: atom_id res chain seq x y z
N MET A 1 22.38 -18.05 -13.67
CA MET A 1 20.97 -17.67 -13.41
C MET A 1 20.67 -17.63 -11.90
N ALA A 2 20.63 -18.75 -11.15
CA ALA A 2 20.30 -18.68 -9.71
C ALA A 2 21.26 -17.78 -8.89
N ASP A 3 22.57 -17.86 -9.11
CA ASP A 3 23.55 -17.01 -8.44
C ASP A 3 23.43 -15.53 -8.84
N GLU A 4 23.04 -15.23 -10.06
CA GLU A 4 22.84 -13.88 -10.56
C GLU A 4 21.57 -13.25 -9.97
N ASP A 5 20.48 -14.01 -9.87
CA ASP A 5 19.24 -13.56 -9.22
C ASP A 5 19.43 -13.37 -7.72
N LEU A 6 20.18 -14.25 -7.06
CA LEU A 6 20.55 -14.08 -5.66
C LEU A 6 21.33 -12.79 -5.44
N LEU A 7 22.37 -12.56 -6.23
CA LEU A 7 23.20 -11.35 -6.14
C LEU A 7 22.38 -10.09 -6.42
N LYS A 8 21.46 -10.14 -7.37
CA LYS A 8 20.51 -9.04 -7.68
C LYS A 8 19.61 -8.73 -6.46
N GLY A 9 19.06 -9.76 -5.82
CA GLY A 9 18.25 -9.60 -4.61
C GLY A 9 19.02 -9.01 -3.45
N VAL A 10 20.23 -9.50 -3.18
CA VAL A 10 21.14 -8.96 -2.14
C VAL A 10 21.41 -7.47 -2.39
N ARG A 11 21.76 -7.08 -3.61
CA ARG A 11 22.01 -5.66 -3.97
C ARG A 11 20.80 -4.78 -3.77
N ARG A 12 19.60 -5.28 -4.08
CA ARG A 12 18.33 -4.55 -3.82
C ARG A 12 18.08 -4.35 -2.33
N LEU A 13 18.29 -5.37 -1.53
CA LEU A 13 18.18 -5.29 -0.07
C LEU A 13 19.21 -4.32 0.53
N GLU A 14 20.46 -4.35 0.07
CA GLU A 14 21.49 -3.41 0.51
C GLU A 14 21.16 -1.97 0.12
N TRP A 15 20.64 -1.75 -1.09
CA TRP A 15 20.15 -0.44 -1.52
C TRP A 15 19.06 0.08 -0.60
N ALA A 16 18.02 -0.72 -0.34
CA ALA A 16 16.95 -0.37 0.58
C ALA A 16 17.50 -0.07 1.99
N ARG A 17 18.35 -0.95 2.53
CA ARG A 17 18.99 -0.78 3.84
C ARG A 17 19.75 0.54 3.96
N THR A 18 20.44 0.94 2.90
CA THR A 18 21.23 2.18 2.87
C THR A 18 20.33 3.41 2.94
N HIS A 19 19.18 3.39 2.25
CA HIS A 19 18.28 4.53 2.11
C HIS A 19 17.13 4.56 3.14
N MET A 20 16.99 3.52 3.97
CA MET A 20 16.02 3.47 5.08
C MET A 20 16.70 3.89 6.39
N GLY A 21 17.08 5.18 6.46
CA GLY A 21 17.83 5.73 7.58
C GLY A 21 17.04 5.75 8.89
N LEU A 22 15.75 6.03 8.82
CA LEU A 22 14.85 6.05 9.97
C LEU A 22 14.65 4.63 10.53
N LEU A 23 14.31 3.67 9.69
CA LEU A 23 14.12 2.28 10.11
C LEU A 23 15.41 1.67 10.66
N ARG A 24 16.58 2.12 10.18
CA ARG A 24 17.88 1.74 10.74
C ARG A 24 18.03 2.18 12.20
N GLU A 25 17.60 3.41 12.54
CA GLU A 25 17.64 3.88 13.94
C GLU A 25 16.60 3.15 14.80
N VAL A 26 15.39 2.95 14.28
CA VAL A 26 14.36 2.12 14.96
C VAL A 26 14.90 0.71 15.23
N ARG A 27 15.53 0.07 14.23
CA ARG A 27 16.16 -1.25 14.37
C ARG A 27 17.21 -1.29 15.48
N ARG A 28 18.08 -0.27 15.58
CA ARG A 28 19.08 -0.18 16.65
C ARG A 28 18.44 -0.16 18.03
N LYS A 29 17.36 0.63 18.18
CA LYS A 29 16.60 0.74 19.41
C LYS A 29 15.95 -0.59 19.79
N LEU A 30 15.16 -1.18 18.89
CA LEU A 30 14.44 -2.43 19.13
C LEU A 30 15.37 -3.62 19.38
N LYS A 31 16.50 -3.70 18.64
CA LYS A 31 17.52 -4.75 18.83
C LYS A 31 18.20 -4.63 20.22
N LYS A 32 18.53 -3.42 20.65
CA LYS A 32 19.13 -3.18 21.98
C LYS A 32 18.18 -3.59 23.10
N GLU A 33 16.91 -3.29 22.94
CA GLU A 33 15.85 -3.59 23.90
C GLU A 33 15.42 -5.07 23.85
N ARG A 34 15.76 -5.83 22.76
CA ARG A 34 15.30 -7.20 22.49
C ARG A 34 13.78 -7.33 22.64
N VAL A 35 13.05 -6.33 22.17
CA VAL A 35 11.65 -6.10 22.50
C VAL A 35 10.71 -7.22 22.00
N PHE A 36 11.14 -7.99 20.99
CA PHE A 36 10.39 -9.11 20.42
C PHE A 36 10.96 -10.48 20.77
N GLU A 37 11.79 -10.56 21.82
CA GLU A 37 12.40 -11.84 22.25
C GLU A 37 11.34 -12.90 22.54
N GLY A 38 11.46 -14.04 21.87
CA GLY A 38 10.55 -15.17 22.04
C GLY A 38 9.19 -15.02 21.37
N LEU A 39 8.90 -13.89 20.71
CA LEU A 39 7.66 -13.70 19.97
C LEU A 39 7.73 -14.30 18.57
N ARG A 40 6.58 -14.69 18.06
CA ARG A 40 6.37 -15.18 16.69
C ARG A 40 5.53 -14.16 15.92
N VAL A 41 6.03 -13.71 14.78
CA VAL A 41 5.37 -12.69 13.96
C VAL A 41 5.11 -13.24 12.56
N GLY A 42 3.84 -13.31 12.18
CA GLY A 42 3.40 -13.63 10.83
C GLY A 42 3.21 -12.35 10.01
N MET A 43 3.77 -12.31 8.81
CA MET A 43 3.69 -11.15 7.94
C MET A 43 3.13 -11.52 6.58
N ALA A 44 2.17 -10.73 6.09
CA ALA A 44 1.68 -10.77 4.71
C ALA A 44 1.73 -9.35 4.12
N LEU A 45 2.81 -9.05 3.40
CA LEU A 45 3.09 -7.76 2.78
C LEU A 45 3.62 -7.98 1.36
N HIS A 46 3.66 -6.93 0.53
CA HIS A 46 4.32 -7.02 -0.78
C HIS A 46 5.79 -7.40 -0.61
N VAL A 47 6.20 -8.59 -1.10
CA VAL A 47 7.57 -9.10 -0.89
C VAL A 47 8.53 -8.44 -1.87
N GLU A 48 9.14 -7.36 -1.41
CA GLU A 48 10.15 -6.59 -2.11
C GLU A 48 11.22 -6.08 -1.12
N ALA A 49 12.25 -5.35 -1.59
CA ALA A 49 13.42 -5.06 -0.77
C ALA A 49 13.12 -4.31 0.53
N LYS A 50 12.22 -3.32 0.51
CA LYS A 50 11.88 -2.50 1.69
C LYS A 50 11.16 -3.33 2.74
N THR A 51 10.24 -4.19 2.33
CA THR A 51 9.56 -5.18 3.18
C THR A 51 10.56 -6.17 3.79
N GLY A 52 11.54 -6.60 2.99
CA GLY A 52 12.64 -7.43 3.50
C GLY A 52 13.40 -6.77 4.65
N ILE A 53 13.67 -5.46 4.57
CA ILE A 53 14.34 -4.72 5.66
C ILE A 53 13.46 -4.63 6.91
N LEU A 54 12.13 -4.46 6.78
CA LEU A 54 11.21 -4.51 7.91
C LEU A 54 11.25 -5.89 8.59
N ALA A 55 11.09 -6.98 7.82
CA ALA A 55 11.10 -8.34 8.34
C ALA A 55 12.41 -8.67 9.07
N LEU A 56 13.54 -8.27 8.50
CA LEU A 56 14.87 -8.41 9.12
C LEU A 56 14.99 -7.57 10.40
N THR A 57 14.39 -6.38 10.43
CA THR A 57 14.37 -5.51 11.61
C THR A 57 13.62 -6.17 12.77
N ILE A 58 12.44 -6.73 12.52
CA ILE A 58 11.64 -7.42 13.53
C ILE A 58 12.36 -8.69 14.03
N ARG A 59 12.94 -9.47 13.11
CA ARG A 59 13.73 -10.66 13.48
C ARG A 59 14.95 -10.31 14.32
N GLU A 60 15.69 -9.27 13.99
CA GLU A 60 16.87 -8.86 14.75
C GLU A 60 16.54 -8.28 16.13
N ALA A 61 15.29 -7.84 16.33
CA ALA A 61 14.77 -7.45 17.63
C ALA A 61 14.31 -8.64 18.50
N GLY A 62 14.49 -9.89 17.99
CA GLY A 62 14.31 -11.13 18.73
C GLY A 62 13.14 -12.02 18.30
N ALA A 63 12.30 -11.59 17.35
CA ALA A 63 11.17 -12.39 16.91
C ALA A 63 11.59 -13.55 15.97
N LYS A 64 10.81 -14.62 15.98
CA LYS A 64 10.73 -15.55 14.86
C LYS A 64 9.74 -15.00 13.84
N VAL A 65 10.15 -14.88 12.56
CA VAL A 65 9.38 -14.22 11.52
C VAL A 65 9.14 -15.16 10.35
N ARG A 66 7.91 -15.22 9.86
CA ARG A 66 7.54 -15.77 8.55
C ARG A 66 6.87 -14.70 7.70
N LEU A 67 7.20 -14.68 6.41
CA LEU A 67 6.72 -13.67 5.46
C LEU A 67 6.09 -14.35 4.23
N ALA A 68 4.87 -13.95 3.88
CA ALA A 68 4.24 -14.24 2.58
C ALA A 68 3.92 -12.94 1.84
N SER A 69 3.56 -13.07 0.56
CA SER A 69 3.03 -11.93 -0.21
C SER A 69 1.56 -11.69 0.13
N CYS A 70 1.15 -10.42 0.14
CA CYS A 70 -0.26 -10.02 0.22
C CYS A 70 -0.91 -9.86 -1.17
N ASN A 71 -0.16 -10.12 -2.25
CA ASN A 71 -0.66 -10.03 -3.62
C ASN A 71 0.15 -10.96 -4.54
N PRO A 72 -0.50 -11.83 -5.35
CA PRO A 72 0.17 -12.82 -6.20
C PRO A 72 1.16 -12.26 -7.23
N LEU A 73 1.02 -10.97 -7.63
CA LEU A 73 1.82 -10.35 -8.68
C LEU A 73 2.90 -9.39 -8.16
N SER A 74 2.95 -9.12 -6.86
CA SER A 74 3.80 -8.07 -6.29
C SER A 74 5.13 -8.57 -5.70
N THR A 75 5.41 -9.86 -5.79
CA THR A 75 6.68 -10.42 -5.30
C THR A 75 7.83 -10.10 -6.26
N ASP A 76 8.96 -9.66 -5.69
CA ASP A 76 10.26 -9.67 -6.34
C ASP A 76 10.99 -10.99 -6.02
N ASP A 77 11.01 -11.90 -6.99
CA ASP A 77 11.59 -13.24 -6.82
C ASP A 77 13.07 -13.20 -6.42
N SER A 78 13.83 -12.22 -6.93
CA SER A 78 15.24 -12.06 -6.56
C SER A 78 15.40 -11.69 -5.08
N VAL A 79 14.52 -10.84 -4.55
CA VAL A 79 14.49 -10.46 -3.14
C VAL A 79 14.01 -11.62 -2.27
N SER A 80 12.94 -12.33 -2.68
CA SER A 80 12.46 -13.54 -2.00
C SER A 80 13.57 -14.58 -1.87
N LEU A 81 14.32 -14.82 -2.95
CA LEU A 81 15.47 -15.73 -2.97
C LEU A 81 16.57 -15.27 -2.01
N ALA A 82 16.95 -13.99 -2.06
CA ALA A 82 18.00 -13.45 -1.19
C ALA A 82 17.62 -13.51 0.29
N LEU A 83 16.37 -13.23 0.64
CA LEU A 83 15.89 -13.33 2.01
C LEU A 83 15.97 -14.76 2.56
N LYS A 84 15.71 -15.77 1.72
CA LYS A 84 15.82 -17.18 2.08
C LYS A 84 17.27 -17.63 2.21
N GLU A 85 18.03 -17.50 1.14
CA GLU A 85 19.34 -18.12 1.01
C GLU A 85 20.45 -17.36 1.76
N GLU A 86 20.47 -16.04 1.68
CA GLU A 86 21.52 -15.23 2.30
C GLU A 86 21.16 -14.81 3.73
N PHE A 87 19.89 -14.46 3.97
CA PHE A 87 19.49 -13.97 5.28
C PHE A 87 18.79 -15.04 6.15
N GLY A 88 18.49 -16.23 5.62
CA GLY A 88 17.85 -17.31 6.38
C GLY A 88 16.47 -16.95 6.93
N LEU A 89 15.69 -16.11 6.21
CA LEU A 89 14.33 -15.77 6.57
C LEU A 89 13.35 -16.76 5.92
N GLU A 90 12.37 -17.24 6.66
CA GLU A 90 11.30 -18.08 6.11
C GLU A 90 10.33 -17.23 5.29
N VAL A 91 10.44 -17.29 3.95
CA VAL A 91 9.62 -16.52 2.99
C VAL A 91 8.83 -17.47 2.11
N PHE A 92 7.53 -17.25 2.00
CA PHE A 92 6.58 -18.03 1.20
C PHE A 92 5.95 -17.12 0.15
N ALA A 93 6.69 -16.82 -0.92
CA ALA A 93 6.25 -15.90 -1.95
C ALA A 93 7.02 -16.12 -3.25
N ARG A 94 6.31 -16.03 -4.38
CA ARG A 94 6.85 -15.90 -5.72
C ARG A 94 5.95 -15.02 -6.59
N LYS A 95 6.46 -14.46 -7.66
CA LYS A 95 5.64 -13.72 -8.63
C LYS A 95 4.79 -14.71 -9.46
N TRP A 96 3.60 -14.30 -9.83
CA TRP A 96 2.64 -15.11 -10.62
C TRP A 96 2.13 -16.35 -9.87
N GLU A 97 1.88 -16.21 -8.58
CA GLU A 97 1.19 -17.25 -7.81
C GLU A 97 -0.24 -17.44 -8.30
N SER A 98 -0.69 -18.70 -8.38
CA SER A 98 -2.11 -18.98 -8.47
C SER A 98 -2.83 -18.60 -7.17
N ARG A 99 -4.16 -18.48 -7.22
CA ARG A 99 -4.95 -18.22 -6.01
C ARG A 99 -4.74 -19.30 -4.94
N GLU A 100 -4.63 -20.55 -5.34
CA GLU A 100 -4.40 -21.68 -4.43
C GLU A 100 -3.02 -21.59 -3.76
N GLU A 101 -1.98 -21.31 -4.54
CA GLU A 101 -0.61 -21.09 -4.01
C GLU A 101 -0.55 -19.91 -3.05
N TYR A 102 -1.21 -18.80 -3.39
CA TYR A 102 -1.29 -17.62 -2.54
C TYR A 102 -1.86 -17.94 -1.16
N TYR A 103 -3.05 -18.58 -1.10
CA TYR A 103 -3.63 -18.98 0.18
C TYR A 103 -2.84 -20.07 0.90
N GLY A 104 -2.20 -20.99 0.17
CA GLY A 104 -1.25 -21.96 0.73
C GLY A 104 -0.06 -21.29 1.40
N ASN A 105 0.48 -20.23 0.80
CA ASN A 105 1.59 -19.45 1.36
C ASN A 105 1.18 -18.66 2.62
N LEU A 106 -0.02 -18.07 2.65
CA LEU A 106 -0.56 -17.43 3.86
C LEU A 106 -0.73 -18.46 4.98
N ASN A 107 -1.24 -19.65 4.68
CA ASN A 107 -1.34 -20.74 5.66
C ASN A 107 0.04 -21.17 6.17
N SER A 108 1.07 -21.23 5.31
CA SER A 108 2.45 -21.52 5.74
C SER A 108 3.00 -20.47 6.73
N VAL A 109 2.58 -19.21 6.61
CA VAL A 109 2.87 -18.18 7.62
C VAL A 109 2.14 -18.48 8.93
N LEU A 110 0.87 -18.87 8.85
CA LEU A 110 0.03 -19.17 10.02
C LEU A 110 0.47 -20.45 10.75
N ASP A 111 1.14 -21.39 10.07
CA ASP A 111 1.77 -22.59 10.70
C ASP A 111 2.92 -22.25 11.66
N LEU A 112 3.34 -20.99 11.72
CA LEU A 112 4.21 -20.47 12.77
C LEU A 112 3.48 -20.37 14.12
N GLU A 113 2.14 -20.40 14.12
CA GLU A 113 1.30 -20.06 15.27
C GLU A 113 1.65 -18.67 15.82
N PRO A 114 1.51 -17.61 15.03
CA PRO A 114 2.04 -16.29 15.39
C PRO A 114 1.36 -15.70 16.62
N ASP A 115 2.14 -14.97 17.42
CA ASP A 115 1.62 -14.14 18.52
C ASP A 115 1.06 -12.81 18.00
N PHE A 116 1.64 -12.28 16.91
CA PHE A 116 1.23 -11.04 16.26
C PHE A 116 1.28 -11.17 14.74
N LEU A 117 0.43 -10.37 14.07
CA LEU A 117 0.36 -10.32 12.62
C LEU A 117 0.71 -8.92 12.10
N ILE A 118 1.31 -8.85 10.91
CA ILE A 118 1.41 -7.65 10.09
C ILE A 118 0.79 -7.98 8.75
N ASP A 119 -0.29 -7.30 8.39
CA ASP A 119 -1.09 -7.61 7.20
C ASP A 119 -1.24 -6.38 6.31
N ASP A 120 -1.52 -6.62 5.04
CA ASP A 120 -1.76 -5.60 4.02
C ASP A 120 -2.91 -6.05 3.12
N GLY A 121 -4.11 -5.56 3.44
CA GLY A 121 -5.37 -5.93 2.80
C GLY A 121 -6.26 -6.85 3.64
N GLY A 122 -5.76 -7.33 4.79
CA GLY A 122 -6.54 -8.07 5.78
C GLY A 122 -6.78 -9.54 5.46
N ASP A 123 -6.10 -10.14 4.48
CA ASP A 123 -6.34 -11.54 4.10
C ASP A 123 -5.74 -12.52 5.12
N LEU A 124 -4.59 -12.22 5.70
CA LEU A 124 -3.99 -13.04 6.74
C LEU A 124 -4.85 -13.02 8.02
N ILE A 125 -5.32 -11.83 8.42
CA ILE A 125 -6.23 -11.66 9.56
C ILE A 125 -7.56 -12.38 9.28
N PHE A 126 -8.11 -12.25 8.05
CA PHE A 126 -9.34 -12.92 7.66
C PHE A 126 -9.23 -14.44 7.75
N LEU A 127 -8.12 -15.04 7.32
CA LEU A 127 -7.89 -16.48 7.43
C LEU A 127 -7.94 -16.96 8.89
N VAL A 128 -7.35 -16.21 9.81
CA VAL A 128 -7.41 -16.55 11.26
C VAL A 128 -8.84 -16.55 11.75
N HIS A 129 -9.69 -15.65 11.28
CA HIS A 129 -11.10 -15.56 11.72
C HIS A 129 -12.04 -16.55 11.02
N THR A 130 -11.62 -17.16 9.91
CA THR A 130 -12.49 -18.04 9.11
C THR A 130 -11.99 -19.50 9.08
N GLU A 131 -10.81 -19.74 8.59
CA GLU A 131 -10.26 -21.08 8.32
C GLU A 131 -9.33 -21.59 9.43
N ARG A 132 -8.61 -20.69 10.12
CA ARG A 132 -7.59 -21.01 11.14
C ARG A 132 -8.03 -20.53 12.54
N LYS A 133 -9.28 -20.79 12.89
CA LYS A 133 -9.90 -20.33 14.15
C LYS A 133 -9.20 -20.87 15.41
N GLU A 134 -8.48 -21.96 15.31
CA GLU A 134 -7.65 -22.49 16.38
C GLU A 134 -6.55 -21.53 16.82
N LEU A 135 -6.19 -20.54 15.98
CA LEU A 135 -5.18 -19.53 16.29
C LEU A 135 -5.75 -18.30 17.03
N LEU A 136 -7.06 -18.15 17.13
CA LEU A 136 -7.69 -16.98 17.76
C LEU A 136 -7.24 -16.78 19.21
N ASP A 137 -7.02 -17.86 19.95
CA ASP A 137 -6.53 -17.80 21.34
C ASP A 137 -5.03 -17.47 21.44
N SER A 138 -4.26 -17.67 20.38
CA SER A 138 -2.81 -17.43 20.36
C SER A 138 -2.43 -16.07 19.79
N VAL A 139 -3.19 -15.55 18.81
CA VAL A 139 -2.95 -14.24 18.20
C VAL A 139 -3.41 -13.13 19.14
N LYS A 140 -2.46 -12.31 19.57
CA LYS A 140 -2.65 -11.23 20.55
C LYS A 140 -2.99 -9.89 19.92
N GLY A 141 -2.84 -9.77 18.60
CA GLY A 141 -3.16 -8.57 17.85
C GLY A 141 -2.45 -8.49 16.50
N ALA A 142 -2.81 -7.48 15.73
CA ALA A 142 -2.27 -7.25 14.40
C ALA A 142 -2.04 -5.77 14.08
N ASN A 143 -1.18 -5.51 13.09
CA ASN A 143 -1.09 -4.23 12.38
C ASN A 143 -1.65 -4.40 10.95
N GLU A 144 -2.38 -3.40 10.46
CA GLU A 144 -2.87 -3.36 9.07
C GLU A 144 -2.30 -2.14 8.34
N GLU A 145 -1.69 -2.40 7.17
CA GLU A 145 -0.98 -1.40 6.37
C GLU A 145 -1.92 -0.50 5.55
N THR A 146 -3.04 -1.06 5.02
CA THR A 146 -3.73 -0.40 3.93
C THR A 146 -5.21 -0.06 4.21
N THR A 147 -5.71 0.99 3.55
CA THR A 147 -7.09 1.47 3.66
C THR A 147 -8.11 0.34 3.44
N THR A 148 -7.90 -0.51 2.44
CA THR A 148 -8.84 -1.58 2.07
C THR A 148 -8.97 -2.63 3.18
N GLY A 149 -7.84 -3.01 3.80
CA GLY A 149 -7.85 -3.90 4.97
C GLY A 149 -8.54 -3.25 6.16
N ILE A 150 -8.25 -1.98 6.44
CA ILE A 150 -8.90 -1.25 7.55
C ILE A 150 -10.41 -1.16 7.39
N ILE A 151 -10.94 -0.94 6.18
CA ILE A 151 -12.39 -0.95 5.93
C ILE A 151 -12.99 -2.31 6.29
N ARG A 152 -12.37 -3.42 5.87
CA ARG A 152 -12.80 -4.78 6.21
C ARG A 152 -12.77 -5.03 7.72
N LEU A 153 -11.67 -4.66 8.38
CA LEU A 153 -11.47 -4.90 9.81
C LEU A 153 -12.39 -4.04 10.68
N ARG A 154 -12.71 -2.81 10.28
CA ARG A 154 -13.72 -1.99 10.93
C ARG A 154 -15.14 -2.57 10.76
N ALA A 155 -15.46 -3.15 9.61
CA ALA A 155 -16.71 -3.87 9.41
C ALA A 155 -16.78 -5.11 10.32
N MET A 156 -15.71 -5.90 10.42
CA MET A 156 -15.62 -7.04 11.35
C MET A 156 -15.75 -6.62 12.82
N ALA A 157 -15.11 -5.51 13.20
CA ALA A 157 -15.25 -4.97 14.56
C ALA A 157 -16.70 -4.53 14.87
N SER A 158 -17.36 -3.90 13.89
CA SER A 158 -18.75 -3.42 14.03
C SER A 158 -19.77 -4.56 14.13
N SER A 159 -19.51 -5.71 13.49
CA SER A 159 -20.33 -6.93 13.61
C SER A 159 -20.00 -7.76 14.87
N GLY A 160 -18.93 -7.43 15.59
CA GLY A 160 -18.47 -8.21 16.74
C GLY A 160 -17.65 -9.45 16.39
N ASP A 161 -17.23 -9.58 15.14
CA ASP A 161 -16.47 -10.74 14.64
C ASP A 161 -14.96 -10.60 14.83
N LEU A 162 -14.44 -9.40 15.07
CA LEU A 162 -13.00 -9.17 15.30
C LEU A 162 -12.62 -9.63 16.70
N MET A 163 -11.67 -10.58 16.80
CA MET A 163 -11.37 -11.31 18.04
C MET A 163 -10.08 -10.88 18.72
N PHE A 164 -9.35 -9.89 18.18
CA PHE A 164 -8.15 -9.29 18.77
C PHE A 164 -7.98 -7.84 18.32
N PRO A 165 -7.18 -7.00 19.06
CA PRO A 165 -6.93 -5.63 18.68
C PRO A 165 -6.13 -5.52 17.39
N VAL A 166 -6.45 -4.53 16.56
CA VAL A 166 -5.71 -4.19 15.34
C VAL A 166 -5.30 -2.74 15.35
N ILE A 167 -4.04 -2.44 15.03
CA ILE A 167 -3.54 -1.06 14.85
C ILE A 167 -3.61 -0.69 13.37
N SER A 168 -4.32 0.38 13.05
CA SER A 168 -4.38 0.96 11.70
C SER A 168 -3.14 1.78 11.42
N ILE A 169 -2.16 1.20 10.74
CA ILE A 169 -0.98 1.96 10.29
C ILE A 169 -1.38 2.96 9.22
N ASN A 170 -2.33 2.59 8.36
CA ASN A 170 -2.82 3.46 7.29
C ASN A 170 -3.27 4.85 7.77
N ASP A 171 -3.83 4.95 8.97
CA ASP A 171 -4.46 6.18 9.47
C ASP A 171 -3.50 7.08 10.26
N ALA A 172 -2.22 6.69 10.40
CA ALA A 172 -1.17 7.54 10.95
C ALA A 172 -0.80 8.70 9.99
N HIS A 173 -0.58 9.91 10.51
CA HIS A 173 -0.17 11.06 9.68
C HIS A 173 1.14 10.78 8.93
N MET A 174 2.10 10.17 9.58
CA MET A 174 3.38 9.81 8.95
C MET A 174 3.26 8.67 7.94
N LYS A 175 2.07 8.04 7.82
CA LYS A 175 1.76 7.08 6.76
C LYS A 175 1.01 7.74 5.62
N TYR A 176 -0.26 8.13 5.79
CA TYR A 176 -1.10 8.49 4.64
C TYR A 176 -0.70 9.80 3.96
N LEU A 177 -0.14 10.78 4.70
CA LEU A 177 0.34 12.03 4.11
C LEU A 177 1.52 11.82 3.15
N PHE A 178 2.29 10.76 3.34
CA PHE A 178 3.52 10.48 2.59
C PHE A 178 3.37 9.26 1.68
N ASP A 179 3.05 8.11 2.23
CA ASP A 179 2.92 6.83 1.52
C ASP A 179 1.77 6.90 0.49
N ASN A 180 0.53 7.07 0.95
CA ASN A 180 -0.62 7.10 0.05
C ASN A 180 -0.54 8.27 -0.94
N ARG A 181 -0.03 9.42 -0.53
CA ARG A 181 0.04 10.61 -1.37
C ARG A 181 1.25 10.62 -2.29
N TYR A 182 2.45 10.67 -1.73
CA TYR A 182 3.69 10.81 -2.53
C TYR A 182 4.15 9.47 -3.08
N GLY A 183 4.04 8.40 -2.28
CA GLY A 183 4.41 7.04 -2.67
C GLY A 183 3.57 6.56 -3.84
N THR A 184 2.25 6.50 -3.67
CA THR A 184 1.32 6.08 -4.74
C THR A 184 1.41 6.99 -5.95
N GLY A 185 1.48 8.32 -5.75
CA GLY A 185 1.56 9.26 -6.86
C GLY A 185 2.77 9.03 -7.76
N GLN A 186 3.96 8.85 -7.17
CA GLN A 186 5.18 8.61 -7.95
C GLN A 186 5.19 7.22 -8.58
N SER A 187 4.91 6.20 -7.81
CA SER A 187 5.01 4.80 -8.25
C SER A 187 3.95 4.42 -9.30
N THR A 188 2.75 5.01 -9.25
CA THR A 188 1.74 4.84 -10.31
C THR A 188 2.22 5.40 -11.64
N MET A 189 2.82 6.58 -11.64
CA MET A 189 3.38 7.17 -12.87
C MET A 189 4.56 6.34 -13.38
N ASP A 190 5.41 5.83 -12.49
CA ASP A 190 6.52 4.92 -12.84
C ASP A 190 5.98 3.66 -13.53
N GLY A 191 4.99 2.99 -12.96
CA GLY A 191 4.37 1.80 -13.54
C GLY A 191 3.72 2.04 -14.90
N ILE A 192 3.00 3.17 -15.06
CA ILE A 192 2.38 3.56 -16.33
C ILE A 192 3.46 3.81 -17.40
N MET A 193 4.49 4.57 -17.08
CA MET A 193 5.56 4.88 -18.04
C MET A 193 6.37 3.63 -18.41
N THR A 194 6.70 2.79 -17.45
CA THR A 194 7.42 1.54 -17.69
C THR A 194 6.64 0.59 -18.59
N SER A 195 5.35 0.41 -18.34
CA SER A 195 4.51 -0.50 -19.15
C SER A 195 4.22 0.04 -20.53
N THR A 196 4.01 1.36 -20.69
CA THR A 196 3.53 1.92 -21.95
C THR A 196 4.59 2.61 -22.80
N ASN A 197 5.58 3.25 -22.18
CA ASN A 197 6.53 4.18 -22.83
C ASN A 197 5.82 5.31 -23.60
N LEU A 198 4.66 5.79 -23.11
CA LEU A 198 3.89 6.84 -23.75
C LEU A 198 4.17 8.22 -23.10
N LEU A 199 4.07 9.27 -23.91
CA LEU A 199 4.16 10.65 -23.44
C LEU A 199 2.93 11.01 -22.60
N ILE A 200 3.14 11.56 -21.43
CA ILE A 200 2.08 12.03 -20.51
C ILE A 200 1.70 13.49 -20.79
N ALA A 201 2.66 14.32 -21.19
CA ALA A 201 2.42 15.74 -21.46
C ALA A 201 1.37 15.94 -22.56
N GLY A 202 0.44 16.86 -22.33
CA GLY A 202 -0.67 17.16 -23.24
C GLY A 202 -1.81 16.14 -23.26
N LYS A 203 -1.69 15.04 -22.51
CA LYS A 203 -2.73 14.00 -22.44
C LYS A 203 -3.84 14.38 -21.46
N ARG A 204 -5.06 13.95 -21.74
CA ARG A 204 -6.18 13.99 -20.79
C ARG A 204 -6.10 12.77 -19.87
N PHE A 205 -5.79 13.06 -18.61
CA PHE A 205 -5.50 12.06 -17.59
C PHE A 205 -6.60 12.09 -16.52
N VAL A 206 -7.46 11.09 -16.53
CA VAL A 206 -8.56 10.96 -15.58
C VAL A 206 -8.07 10.20 -14.34
N VAL A 207 -8.29 10.76 -13.16
CA VAL A 207 -8.06 10.13 -11.86
C VAL A 207 -9.41 9.91 -11.19
N ALA A 208 -9.78 8.66 -11.02
CA ALA A 208 -10.99 8.29 -10.28
C ALA A 208 -10.68 8.14 -8.79
N GLY A 209 -11.31 9.00 -7.99
CA GLY A 209 -11.07 9.15 -6.56
C GLY A 209 -10.08 10.28 -6.24
N TYR A 210 -10.41 11.07 -5.20
CA TYR A 210 -9.56 12.18 -4.72
C TYR A 210 -9.22 12.02 -3.23
N GLY A 211 -9.08 10.76 -2.76
CA GLY A 211 -8.42 10.42 -1.51
C GLY A 211 -6.91 10.71 -1.59
N TRP A 212 -6.14 10.30 -0.61
CA TRP A 212 -4.71 10.61 -0.59
C TRP A 212 -3.95 10.05 -1.80
N CYS A 213 -4.28 8.84 -2.25
CA CYS A 213 -3.69 8.23 -3.46
C CYS A 213 -4.04 9.04 -4.72
N GLY A 214 -5.33 9.32 -4.93
CA GLY A 214 -5.79 10.08 -6.09
C GLY A 214 -5.20 11.48 -6.16
N ARG A 215 -5.07 12.19 -5.03
CA ARG A 215 -4.36 13.48 -4.95
C ARG A 215 -2.92 13.37 -5.40
N GLY A 216 -2.22 12.36 -4.93
CA GLY A 216 -0.82 12.13 -5.30
C GLY A 216 -0.67 11.88 -6.79
N ILE A 217 -1.52 11.03 -7.38
CA ILE A 217 -1.53 10.72 -8.81
C ILE A 217 -1.85 11.98 -9.62
N ALA A 218 -2.90 12.71 -9.25
CA ALA A 218 -3.31 13.95 -9.93
C ALA A 218 -2.20 15.00 -9.94
N MET A 219 -1.53 15.20 -8.80
CA MET A 219 -0.39 16.11 -8.68
C MET A 219 0.77 15.70 -9.58
N ARG A 220 1.13 14.41 -9.62
CA ARG A 220 2.24 13.92 -10.43
C ARG A 220 1.92 13.99 -11.92
N ALA A 221 0.74 13.57 -12.34
CA ALA A 221 0.31 13.67 -13.72
C ALA A 221 0.31 15.12 -14.22
N ARG A 222 -0.20 16.08 -13.41
CA ARG A 222 -0.13 17.52 -13.70
C ARG A 222 1.32 18.01 -13.80
N GLY A 223 2.19 17.58 -12.87
CA GLY A 223 3.61 17.92 -12.89
C GLY A 223 4.34 17.42 -14.13
N MET A 224 3.82 16.37 -14.78
CA MET A 224 4.32 15.83 -16.05
C MET A 224 3.63 16.46 -17.28
N GLY A 225 2.81 17.49 -17.10
CA GLY A 225 2.19 18.25 -18.18
C GLY A 225 0.85 17.68 -18.68
N ALA A 226 0.21 16.76 -17.95
CA ALA A 226 -1.12 16.27 -18.29
C ALA A 226 -2.20 17.28 -17.97
N HIS A 227 -3.30 17.21 -18.74
CA HIS A 227 -4.57 17.84 -18.42
C HIS A 227 -5.38 16.91 -17.52
N VAL A 228 -5.28 17.12 -16.20
CA VAL A 228 -5.88 16.21 -15.23
C VAL A 228 -7.35 16.52 -15.00
N ILE A 229 -8.16 15.47 -15.02
CA ILE A 229 -9.58 15.44 -14.68
C ILE A 229 -9.76 14.52 -13.50
N VAL A 230 -10.49 14.96 -12.49
CA VAL A 230 -10.82 14.14 -11.29
C VAL A 230 -12.30 13.73 -11.37
N THR A 231 -12.58 12.47 -11.07
CA THR A 231 -13.93 11.99 -10.83
C THR A 231 -14.06 11.58 -9.37
N GLU A 232 -15.12 12.03 -8.68
CA GLU A 232 -15.26 11.81 -7.24
C GLU A 232 -16.76 11.76 -6.88
N VAL A 233 -17.09 10.97 -5.84
CA VAL A 233 -18.46 10.84 -5.31
C VAL A 233 -18.65 11.61 -4.01
N ASP A 234 -17.57 11.91 -3.29
CA ASP A 234 -17.58 12.71 -2.07
C ASP A 234 -17.54 14.21 -2.47
N ALA A 235 -18.57 14.95 -2.10
CA ALA A 235 -18.71 16.37 -2.45
C ALA A 235 -17.57 17.23 -1.87
N VAL A 236 -17.06 16.92 -0.66
CA VAL A 236 -15.98 17.68 -0.03
C VAL A 236 -14.69 17.49 -0.80
N ARG A 237 -14.35 16.24 -1.13
CA ARG A 237 -13.16 15.91 -1.94
C ARG A 237 -13.25 16.47 -3.36
N ALA A 238 -14.46 16.48 -3.95
CA ALA A 238 -14.69 17.08 -5.26
C ALA A 238 -14.43 18.60 -5.23
N VAL A 239 -14.90 19.31 -4.19
CA VAL A 239 -14.62 20.74 -3.99
C VAL A 239 -13.13 20.97 -3.79
N GLU A 240 -12.46 20.14 -3.00
CA GLU A 240 -11.01 20.22 -2.78
C GLU A 240 -10.24 20.05 -4.09
N ALA A 241 -10.56 19.01 -4.89
CA ALA A 241 -9.97 18.82 -6.21
C ALA A 241 -10.15 20.06 -7.12
N LYS A 242 -11.32 20.67 -7.07
CA LYS A 242 -11.61 21.90 -7.81
C LYS A 242 -10.76 23.08 -7.34
N MET A 243 -10.58 23.23 -6.01
CA MET A 243 -9.74 24.30 -5.43
C MET A 243 -8.25 24.06 -5.72
N ASP A 244 -7.81 22.81 -5.81
CA ASP A 244 -6.45 22.44 -6.24
C ASP A 244 -6.20 22.70 -7.75
N GLY A 245 -7.22 23.20 -8.49
CA GLY A 245 -7.14 23.62 -9.88
C GLY A 245 -7.37 22.50 -10.89
N PHE A 246 -7.96 21.38 -10.49
CA PHE A 246 -8.34 20.31 -11.41
C PHE A 246 -9.73 20.53 -12.02
N GLN A 247 -9.98 19.95 -13.19
CA GLN A 247 -11.33 19.76 -13.68
C GLN A 247 -11.98 18.63 -12.90
N VAL A 248 -13.26 18.81 -12.52
CA VAL A 248 -14.05 17.77 -11.84
C VAL A 248 -15.32 17.54 -12.64
N MET A 249 -15.61 16.30 -12.97
CA MET A 249 -16.81 15.89 -13.71
C MET A 249 -17.13 14.42 -13.48
N PRO A 250 -18.35 13.94 -13.80
CA PRO A 250 -18.70 12.53 -13.74
C PRO A 250 -17.85 11.67 -14.69
N MET A 251 -17.62 10.38 -14.32
CA MET A 251 -16.82 9.46 -15.14
C MET A 251 -17.34 9.32 -16.58
N MET A 252 -18.66 9.29 -16.78
CA MET A 252 -19.27 9.22 -18.11
C MET A 252 -18.83 10.34 -19.04
N GLU A 253 -18.69 11.55 -18.52
CA GLU A 253 -18.22 12.72 -19.30
C GLU A 253 -16.71 12.65 -19.52
N ALA A 254 -15.96 12.24 -18.48
CA ALA A 254 -14.51 12.17 -18.52
C ALA A 254 -14.01 11.10 -19.50
N ALA A 255 -14.62 9.90 -19.51
CA ALA A 255 -14.19 8.74 -20.27
C ALA A 255 -14.17 9.00 -21.79
N GLY A 256 -15.11 9.76 -22.33
CA GLY A 256 -15.23 10.04 -23.77
C GLY A 256 -14.02 10.75 -24.38
N ASN A 257 -13.21 11.41 -23.57
CA ASN A 257 -12.04 12.17 -24.01
C ASN A 257 -10.72 11.75 -23.33
N ALA A 258 -10.76 10.73 -22.47
CA ALA A 258 -9.61 10.31 -21.68
C ALA A 258 -8.56 9.57 -22.54
N ASP A 259 -7.30 9.99 -22.44
CA ASP A 259 -6.17 9.20 -22.93
C ASP A 259 -5.74 8.16 -21.89
N PHE A 260 -5.85 8.52 -20.61
CA PHE A 260 -5.58 7.64 -19.46
C PHE A 260 -6.73 7.74 -18.45
N ILE A 261 -7.14 6.62 -17.89
CA ILE A 261 -8.03 6.55 -16.73
C ILE A 261 -7.32 5.70 -15.67
N VAL A 262 -7.10 6.30 -14.51
CA VAL A 262 -6.46 5.64 -13.36
C VAL A 262 -7.42 5.64 -12.19
N SER A 263 -7.79 4.46 -11.71
CA SER A 263 -8.64 4.32 -10.52
C SER A 263 -7.80 4.24 -9.23
N ALA A 264 -8.27 4.91 -8.18
CA ALA A 264 -7.63 4.96 -6.87
C ALA A 264 -8.67 5.23 -5.77
N THR A 265 -9.78 4.48 -5.78
CA THR A 265 -10.95 4.72 -4.91
C THR A 265 -11.01 3.80 -3.70
N GLY A 266 -10.39 2.62 -3.79
CA GLY A 266 -10.55 1.54 -2.82
C GLY A 266 -11.96 0.90 -2.85
N CYS A 267 -12.76 1.18 -3.91
CA CYS A 267 -14.09 0.64 -4.12
C CYS A 267 -14.07 -0.36 -5.28
N LYS A 268 -15.19 -0.98 -5.58
CA LYS A 268 -15.35 -1.85 -6.75
C LYS A 268 -16.18 -1.15 -7.83
N ASP A 269 -16.08 -1.68 -9.05
CA ASP A 269 -16.94 -1.30 -10.18
C ASP A 269 -16.94 0.22 -10.48
N VAL A 270 -15.76 0.85 -10.45
CA VAL A 270 -15.58 2.27 -10.73
C VAL A 270 -15.61 2.54 -12.24
N PHE A 271 -15.05 1.62 -13.04
CA PHE A 271 -15.14 1.60 -14.49
C PHE A 271 -15.85 0.33 -14.95
N THR A 272 -17.06 0.49 -15.52
CA THR A 272 -18.01 -0.58 -15.83
C THR A 272 -18.44 -0.57 -17.31
N SER A 273 -19.38 -1.44 -17.66
CA SER A 273 -19.97 -1.53 -19.01
C SER A 273 -20.51 -0.21 -19.52
N GLU A 274 -21.12 0.62 -18.67
CA GLU A 274 -21.66 1.93 -19.05
C GLU A 274 -20.58 2.88 -19.60
N HIS A 275 -19.36 2.81 -19.02
CA HIS A 275 -18.24 3.65 -19.41
C HIS A 275 -17.53 3.11 -20.69
N ILE A 276 -17.59 1.80 -20.94
CA ILE A 276 -16.92 1.15 -22.09
C ILE A 276 -17.44 1.68 -23.43
N ASP A 277 -18.74 1.94 -23.54
CA ASP A 277 -19.31 2.49 -24.77
C ASP A 277 -18.89 3.95 -25.02
N ALA A 278 -18.76 4.72 -23.96
CA ALA A 278 -18.36 6.13 -24.01
C ALA A 278 -16.86 6.33 -24.19
N VAL A 279 -16.03 5.37 -23.76
CA VAL A 279 -14.57 5.53 -23.70
C VAL A 279 -13.96 5.93 -25.04
N LYS A 280 -12.94 6.77 -24.99
CA LYS A 280 -12.14 7.15 -26.17
C LYS A 280 -11.40 5.93 -26.73
N ASP A 281 -11.34 5.82 -28.06
CA ASP A 281 -10.49 4.84 -28.74
C ASP A 281 -9.02 5.01 -28.34
N GLY A 282 -8.35 3.93 -28.02
CA GLY A 282 -6.95 3.92 -27.57
C GLY A 282 -6.74 4.32 -26.11
N CYS A 283 -7.80 4.44 -25.30
CA CYS A 283 -7.68 4.80 -23.89
C CYS A 283 -6.90 3.74 -23.09
N ILE A 284 -6.01 4.20 -22.20
CA ILE A 284 -5.23 3.38 -21.28
C ILE A 284 -5.93 3.34 -19.94
N LEU A 285 -6.23 2.15 -19.45
CA LEU A 285 -6.86 1.89 -18.15
C LEU A 285 -5.81 1.34 -17.18
N ALA A 286 -5.69 1.93 -16.00
CA ALA A 286 -4.79 1.48 -14.95
C ALA A 286 -5.47 1.53 -13.59
N ASN A 287 -5.09 0.64 -12.68
CA ASN A 287 -5.55 0.62 -11.32
C ASN A 287 -4.39 0.91 -10.35
N ALA A 288 -4.62 1.82 -9.40
CA ALA A 288 -3.75 2.10 -8.27
C ALA A 288 -4.44 1.80 -6.92
N GLY A 289 -5.63 1.18 -6.94
CA GLY A 289 -6.29 0.63 -5.76
C GLY A 289 -5.76 -0.76 -5.41
N HIS A 290 -5.93 -1.16 -4.17
CA HIS A 290 -5.32 -2.40 -3.64
C HIS A 290 -5.81 -3.67 -4.37
N PHE A 291 -7.10 -3.79 -4.62
CA PHE A 291 -7.69 -4.93 -5.33
C PHE A 291 -7.95 -4.63 -6.82
N ASP A 292 -8.04 -5.68 -7.61
CA ASP A 292 -8.23 -5.63 -9.08
C ASP A 292 -9.70 -5.55 -9.51
N ASN A 293 -10.56 -5.01 -8.67
CA ASN A 293 -12.02 -4.96 -8.87
C ASN A 293 -12.57 -3.54 -9.15
N GLU A 294 -11.71 -2.52 -9.19
CA GLU A 294 -12.12 -1.15 -9.53
C GLU A 294 -12.47 -1.02 -11.02
N ILE A 295 -11.72 -1.72 -11.88
CA ILE A 295 -12.00 -1.82 -13.32
C ILE A 295 -12.64 -3.18 -13.59
N SER A 296 -13.88 -3.21 -14.06
CA SER A 296 -14.60 -4.45 -14.33
C SER A 296 -14.02 -5.20 -15.53
N LYS A 297 -13.14 -6.17 -15.26
CA LYS A 297 -12.58 -7.04 -16.30
C LYS A 297 -13.66 -7.85 -17.02
N ASP A 298 -14.66 -8.32 -16.30
CA ASP A 298 -15.79 -9.06 -16.87
C ASP A 298 -16.56 -8.21 -17.89
N ALA A 299 -16.74 -6.92 -17.61
CA ALA A 299 -17.37 -6.00 -18.54
C ALA A 299 -16.50 -5.78 -19.79
N LEU A 300 -15.19 -5.62 -19.64
CA LEU A 300 -14.24 -5.51 -20.76
C LEU A 300 -14.25 -6.77 -21.62
N VAL A 301 -14.18 -7.94 -21.01
CA VAL A 301 -14.22 -9.23 -21.73
C VAL A 301 -15.52 -9.37 -22.51
N LYS A 302 -16.68 -9.11 -21.90
CA LYS A 302 -18.00 -9.19 -22.54
C LYS A 302 -18.18 -8.21 -23.70
N ALA A 303 -17.60 -7.02 -23.59
CA ALA A 303 -17.67 -5.99 -24.63
C ALA A 303 -16.70 -6.23 -25.78
N SER A 304 -15.72 -7.13 -25.63
CA SER A 304 -14.62 -7.33 -26.58
C SER A 304 -14.90 -8.47 -27.56
N LYS A 305 -14.39 -8.32 -28.80
CA LYS A 305 -14.31 -9.36 -29.82
C LYS A 305 -13.00 -10.13 -29.75
N GLY A 306 -11.96 -9.54 -29.18
CA GLY A 306 -10.65 -10.13 -29.06
C GLY A 306 -9.85 -9.45 -27.93
N ILE A 307 -8.95 -10.23 -27.35
CA ILE A 307 -8.02 -9.74 -26.30
C ILE A 307 -6.63 -10.22 -26.71
N GLU A 308 -5.66 -9.30 -26.72
CA GLU A 308 -4.29 -9.59 -27.11
C GLU A 308 -3.31 -8.96 -26.13
N LYS A 309 -2.34 -9.73 -25.64
CA LYS A 309 -1.22 -9.21 -24.84
C LYS A 309 -0.22 -8.53 -25.79
N VAL A 310 -0.24 -7.20 -25.84
CA VAL A 310 0.58 -6.41 -26.76
C VAL A 310 1.93 -5.98 -26.18
N ARG A 311 2.08 -5.99 -24.86
CA ARG A 311 3.33 -5.78 -24.13
C ARG A 311 3.30 -6.60 -22.83
N GLU A 312 4.41 -6.69 -22.11
CA GLU A 312 4.54 -7.50 -20.89
C GLU A 312 3.41 -7.24 -19.88
N PHE A 313 3.03 -5.96 -19.69
CA PHE A 313 2.01 -5.54 -18.71
C PHE A 313 0.82 -4.84 -19.37
N VAL A 314 0.56 -5.07 -20.68
CA VAL A 314 -0.49 -4.38 -21.43
C VAL A 314 -1.32 -5.35 -22.22
N ASP A 315 -2.60 -5.46 -21.89
CA ASP A 315 -3.58 -6.23 -22.65
C ASP A 315 -4.48 -5.28 -23.46
N ARG A 316 -4.59 -5.50 -24.77
CA ARG A 316 -5.50 -4.80 -25.66
C ARG A 316 -6.83 -5.53 -25.71
N TYR A 317 -7.91 -4.80 -25.55
CA TYR A 317 -9.28 -5.25 -25.67
C TYR A 317 -9.90 -4.60 -26.91
N ASP A 318 -10.15 -5.38 -27.97
CA ASP A 318 -10.80 -4.92 -29.19
C ASP A 318 -12.32 -4.96 -29.01
N LEU A 319 -12.93 -3.80 -28.79
CA LEU A 319 -14.34 -3.67 -28.43
C LEU A 319 -15.28 -3.93 -29.62
N SER A 320 -16.48 -4.41 -29.34
CA SER A 320 -17.51 -4.71 -30.35
C SER A 320 -17.98 -3.46 -31.13
N ASN A 321 -17.80 -2.26 -30.57
CA ASN A 321 -18.12 -0.98 -31.20
C ASN A 321 -16.99 -0.45 -32.12
N GLY A 322 -15.92 -1.22 -32.36
CA GLY A 322 -14.81 -0.89 -33.23
C GLY A 322 -13.69 -0.07 -32.59
N LYS A 323 -13.78 0.27 -31.31
CA LYS A 323 -12.70 0.89 -30.53
C LYS A 323 -11.80 -0.16 -29.90
N SER A 324 -10.61 0.25 -29.46
CA SER A 324 -9.74 -0.57 -28.60
C SER A 324 -9.44 0.18 -27.31
N VAL A 325 -9.28 -0.55 -26.20
CA VAL A 325 -8.78 -0.03 -24.93
C VAL A 325 -7.65 -0.91 -24.43
N TYR A 326 -6.78 -0.37 -23.61
CA TYR A 326 -5.62 -1.07 -23.08
C TYR A 326 -5.70 -1.14 -21.56
N LEU A 327 -5.69 -2.33 -20.98
CA LEU A 327 -5.66 -2.55 -19.55
C LEU A 327 -4.24 -2.83 -19.10
N LEU A 328 -3.74 -2.06 -18.14
CA LEU A 328 -2.41 -2.24 -17.57
C LEU A 328 -2.44 -3.21 -16.37
N GLY A 329 -1.44 -4.09 -16.30
CA GLY A 329 -1.21 -4.97 -15.16
C GLY A 329 -2.40 -5.86 -14.79
N GLU A 330 -3.21 -6.25 -15.77
CA GLU A 330 -4.43 -7.06 -15.59
C GLU A 330 -5.43 -6.39 -14.60
N GLY A 331 -5.41 -5.06 -14.46
CA GLY A 331 -6.23 -4.32 -13.53
C GLY A 331 -5.75 -4.34 -12.08
N ARG A 332 -4.59 -4.92 -11.79
CA ARG A 332 -3.94 -4.91 -10.46
C ARG A 332 -3.13 -3.65 -10.24
N LEU A 333 -2.58 -3.48 -9.04
CA LEU A 333 -1.74 -2.35 -8.65
C LEU A 333 -0.58 -2.14 -9.64
N ILE A 334 -0.73 -1.18 -10.54
CA ILE A 334 0.25 -0.92 -11.61
C ILE A 334 1.63 -0.54 -11.07
N ASN A 335 1.69 0.14 -9.93
CA ASN A 335 2.91 0.56 -9.26
C ASN A 335 3.81 -0.59 -8.78
N LEU A 336 3.23 -1.76 -8.53
CA LEU A 336 3.95 -2.97 -8.09
C LEU A 336 4.10 -3.99 -9.22
N VAL A 337 3.11 -4.11 -10.09
CA VAL A 337 3.15 -5.08 -11.20
C VAL A 337 4.21 -4.69 -12.22
N ALA A 338 4.28 -3.40 -12.59
CA ALA A 338 5.18 -2.89 -13.62
C ALA A 338 6.22 -1.87 -13.11
N GLY A 339 6.04 -1.33 -11.89
CA GLY A 339 6.95 -0.37 -11.27
C GLY A 339 7.82 -0.97 -10.18
N GLN A 340 8.52 -0.08 -9.45
CA GLN A 340 9.40 -0.43 -8.32
C GLN A 340 8.69 -0.39 -6.96
N GLY A 341 7.35 -0.19 -6.94
CA GLY A 341 6.61 0.11 -5.73
C GLY A 341 6.90 1.53 -5.20
N HIS A 342 6.49 1.80 -3.99
CA HIS A 342 6.70 3.11 -3.38
C HIS A 342 8.19 3.40 -3.16
N PRO A 343 8.62 4.69 -3.23
CA PRO A 343 10.02 5.07 -2.98
C PRO A 343 10.52 4.61 -1.62
N VAL A 344 11.81 4.25 -1.56
CA VAL A 344 12.45 3.71 -0.35
C VAL A 344 12.29 4.66 0.85
N GLU A 345 12.48 5.97 0.64
CA GLU A 345 12.39 6.98 1.69
C GLU A 345 10.97 7.15 2.24
N ILE A 346 9.96 6.78 1.45
CA ILE A 346 8.55 6.77 1.86
C ILE A 346 8.29 5.54 2.73
N MET A 347 8.67 4.35 2.26
CA MET A 347 8.50 3.11 3.02
C MET A 347 9.35 3.07 4.29
N ASP A 348 10.45 3.84 4.34
CA ASP A 348 11.23 4.08 5.56
C ASP A 348 10.36 4.62 6.71
N MET A 349 9.40 5.52 6.42
CA MET A 349 8.46 6.05 7.42
C MET A 349 7.36 5.04 7.76
N SER A 350 6.69 4.47 6.76
CA SER A 350 5.60 3.50 6.96
C SER A 350 6.08 2.28 7.74
N PHE A 351 7.25 1.75 7.40
CA PHE A 351 7.78 0.56 8.06
C PHE A 351 8.41 0.85 9.44
N SER A 352 8.83 2.08 9.69
CA SER A 352 9.17 2.52 11.04
C SER A 352 7.94 2.59 11.94
N LEU A 353 6.79 3.09 11.42
CA LEU A 353 5.51 3.01 12.11
C LEU A 353 5.09 1.56 12.40
N GLN A 354 5.21 0.65 11.42
CA GLN A 354 4.92 -0.77 11.60
C GLN A 354 5.71 -1.37 12.76
N ALA A 355 7.02 -1.14 12.79
CA ALA A 355 7.88 -1.71 13.82
C ALA A 355 7.59 -1.13 15.22
N LEU A 356 7.33 0.18 15.32
CA LEU A 356 7.01 0.84 16.59
C LEU A 356 5.59 0.54 17.07
N ALA A 357 4.61 0.43 16.16
CA ALA A 357 3.25 0.01 16.50
C ALA A 357 3.22 -1.45 16.97
N LEU A 358 4.00 -2.35 16.34
CA LEU A 358 4.15 -3.73 16.81
C LEU A 358 4.76 -3.77 18.22
N ARG A 359 5.76 -2.92 18.52
CA ARG A 359 6.30 -2.77 19.88
C ARG A 359 5.20 -2.35 20.87
N TYR A 360 4.43 -1.34 20.50
CA TYR A 360 3.32 -0.87 21.34
C TYR A 360 2.31 -2.00 21.59
N LEU A 361 1.90 -2.69 20.54
CA LEU A 361 0.94 -3.78 20.60
C LEU A 361 1.46 -4.93 21.48
N SER A 362 2.74 -5.32 21.32
CA SER A 362 3.35 -6.37 22.12
C SER A 362 3.36 -6.08 23.61
N GLN A 363 3.43 -4.82 23.99
CA GLN A 363 3.50 -4.37 25.39
C GLN A 363 2.11 -4.08 26.01
N ASN A 364 1.10 -3.77 25.16
CA ASN A 364 -0.18 -3.24 25.65
C ASN A 364 -1.42 -4.09 25.25
N HIS A 365 -1.28 -5.15 24.45
CA HIS A 365 -2.40 -5.92 23.93
C HIS A 365 -3.40 -6.38 25.00
N GLN A 366 -2.94 -6.70 26.23
CA GLN A 366 -3.82 -7.14 27.30
C GLN A 366 -4.80 -6.06 27.81
N SER A 367 -4.51 -4.78 27.56
CA SER A 367 -5.35 -3.66 27.95
C SER A 367 -6.23 -3.13 26.79
N LEU A 368 -6.09 -3.72 25.61
CA LEU A 368 -6.83 -3.32 24.42
C LEU A 368 -8.05 -4.23 24.20
N GLU A 369 -9.14 -3.62 23.77
CA GLU A 369 -10.34 -4.33 23.32
C GLU A 369 -10.19 -4.83 21.89
N ASN A 370 -11.03 -5.78 21.47
CA ASN A 370 -11.05 -6.35 20.13
C ASN A 370 -11.68 -5.35 19.13
N ARG A 371 -10.92 -4.33 18.75
CA ARG A 371 -11.31 -3.31 17.78
C ARG A 371 -10.12 -2.76 17.01
N VAL A 372 -10.39 -1.95 16.00
CA VAL A 372 -9.37 -1.21 15.26
C VAL A 372 -9.03 0.08 16.00
N TYR A 373 -7.74 0.29 16.24
CA TYR A 373 -7.16 1.48 16.87
C TYR A 373 -6.33 2.25 15.86
N ASP A 374 -6.35 3.56 15.96
CA ASP A 374 -5.37 4.41 15.28
C ASP A 374 -4.00 4.28 15.97
N VAL A 375 -2.93 4.54 15.24
CA VAL A 375 -1.58 4.62 15.82
C VAL A 375 -1.57 5.69 16.92
N ALA A 376 -1.02 5.37 18.08
CA ALA A 376 -0.89 6.34 19.17
C ALA A 376 -0.11 7.58 18.67
N ARG A 377 -0.61 8.77 19.01
CA ARG A 377 -0.06 10.04 18.54
C ARG A 377 1.44 10.17 18.85
N GLU A 378 1.85 9.66 19.99
CA GLU A 378 3.25 9.70 20.44
C GLU A 378 4.17 8.91 19.50
N ILE A 379 3.68 7.81 18.92
CA ILE A 379 4.43 7.00 17.94
C ILE A 379 4.55 7.77 16.62
N ASP A 380 3.46 8.38 16.17
CA ASP A 380 3.43 9.15 14.93
C ASP A 380 4.38 10.37 15.04
N GLU A 381 4.36 11.08 16.18
CA GLU A 381 5.28 12.17 16.51
C GLU A 381 6.74 11.68 16.67
N GLU A 382 6.99 10.50 17.26
CA GLU A 382 8.32 9.89 17.36
C GLU A 382 8.91 9.69 15.98
N VAL A 383 8.14 9.09 15.05
CA VAL A 383 8.55 8.86 13.66
C VAL A 383 8.86 10.18 12.95
N ALA A 384 8.01 11.20 13.11
CA ALA A 384 8.20 12.51 12.50
C ALA A 384 9.51 13.17 12.97
N ASN A 385 9.75 13.19 14.29
CA ASN A 385 10.96 13.79 14.87
C ASN A 385 12.23 13.04 14.42
N MET A 386 12.22 11.71 14.47
CA MET A 386 13.35 10.90 13.99
C MET A 386 13.61 11.11 12.50
N LYS A 387 12.55 11.27 11.69
CA LYS A 387 12.71 11.57 10.25
C LYS A 387 13.37 12.92 10.03
N LEU A 388 12.96 13.97 10.75
CA LEU A 388 13.60 15.28 10.69
C LEU A 388 15.09 15.21 11.07
N GLU A 389 15.42 14.46 12.11
CA GLU A 389 16.81 14.23 12.51
C GLU A 389 17.64 13.56 11.40
N THR A 390 17.10 12.49 10.77
CA THR A 390 17.78 11.81 9.66
C THR A 390 17.99 12.71 8.42
N LEU A 391 17.11 13.69 8.23
CA LEU A 391 17.19 14.69 7.16
C LEU A 391 18.07 15.89 7.53
N GLY A 392 18.54 16.00 8.80
CA GLY A 392 19.27 17.15 9.29
C GLY A 392 18.44 18.44 9.37
N VAL A 393 17.11 18.31 9.41
CA VAL A 393 16.16 19.43 9.44
C VAL A 393 15.87 19.83 10.89
N ARG A 394 15.95 21.14 11.17
CA ARG A 394 15.57 21.71 12.45
C ARG A 394 14.29 22.52 12.29
N ILE A 395 13.41 22.44 13.28
CA ILE A 395 12.17 23.22 13.35
C ILE A 395 12.16 24.08 14.61
N ASP A 396 11.30 25.09 14.63
CA ASP A 396 11.11 25.95 15.79
C ASP A 396 10.50 25.18 16.97
N LYS A 397 10.76 25.68 18.17
CA LYS A 397 10.16 25.17 19.42
C LYS A 397 9.30 26.26 20.06
N LEU A 398 8.13 25.87 20.53
CA LEU A 398 7.27 26.79 21.26
C LEU A 398 8.02 27.33 22.52
N THR A 399 7.95 28.64 22.73
CA THR A 399 8.36 29.26 23.97
C THR A 399 7.42 28.87 25.13
N GLU A 400 7.84 29.10 26.35
CA GLU A 400 7.00 28.86 27.53
C GLU A 400 5.69 29.67 27.48
N SER A 401 5.77 30.92 27.04
CA SER A 401 4.61 31.80 26.87
C SER A 401 3.62 31.22 25.81
N GLN A 402 4.14 30.74 24.68
CA GLN A 402 3.30 30.13 23.64
C GLN A 402 2.64 28.83 24.12
N ARG A 403 3.36 27.98 24.89
CA ARG A 403 2.77 26.76 25.46
C ARG A 403 1.64 27.10 26.43
N ARG A 404 1.84 28.09 27.31
CA ARG A 404 0.80 28.55 28.24
C ARG A 404 -0.43 29.06 27.48
N TYR A 405 -0.24 29.90 26.49
CA TYR A 405 -1.33 30.41 25.64
C TYR A 405 -2.19 29.30 25.02
N LEU A 406 -1.55 28.25 24.51
CA LEU A 406 -2.25 27.12 23.88
C LEU A 406 -3.04 26.22 24.83
N THR A 407 -2.76 26.32 26.15
CA THR A 407 -3.45 25.54 27.21
C THR A 407 -4.32 26.39 28.12
N ASP A 408 -4.26 27.73 27.98
CA ASP A 408 -4.98 28.68 28.82
C ASP A 408 -6.19 29.25 28.07
N TRP A 409 -7.37 28.91 28.55
CA TRP A 409 -8.64 29.41 27.99
C TRP A 409 -8.99 30.83 28.42
N THR A 410 -8.26 31.41 29.39
CA THR A 410 -8.50 32.78 29.93
C THR A 410 -7.81 33.86 29.08
N SER A 411 -6.85 33.47 28.24
CA SER A 411 -6.09 34.38 27.39
C SER A 411 -6.79 34.56 26.05
N GLY A 412 -7.63 35.57 25.95
CA GLY A 412 -8.33 35.96 24.69
C GLY A 412 -8.10 37.45 24.39
N THR A 413 -8.55 37.93 23.20
CA THR A 413 -8.60 39.32 22.81
C THR A 413 -9.95 39.94 23.15
#